data_07469d9e7b72c02df5d18febbba1a60c
#
_entry.id   07469d9e7b72c02df5d18febbba1a60c
#
_cell.length_a   1.000
_cell.length_b   1.000
_cell.length_c   1.000
_cell.angle_alpha   90.00
_cell.angle_beta   90.00
_cell.angle_gamma   90.00
#
_symmetry.space_group_name_H-M   'P 1'
#
loop_
_entity.id
_entity.type
_entity.pdbx_description
1 polymer ?
#
loop_
_entity_poly.entity_id
_entity_poly.type
_entity_poly.pdbx_seq_one_letter_code
_entity_poly.pdbx_strand_id
1 'polypeptide(L)'
;MEDTEKVSLERQKTIMQEKERIEKVYEKVMELIHTTNELGELYPEKSFKLDGILLGNIGEVLASYHYGIELFRQSEPKHDGRVVSDGRLVQIKITQSKSIVLRECPDYILVLHLNRETGEVTEIYNGAGDRVWEA
;
A
#
# COMPACT_ATOMS: atom_id res chain seq x y z
N MET A 1 -18.93 -15.30 -30.65
CA MET A 1 -19.80 -15.09 -29.49
C MET A 1 -19.37 -15.90 -28.27
N GLU A 2 -19.12 -17.19 -28.41
CA GLU A 2 -18.65 -18.05 -27.32
C GLU A 2 -17.33 -17.58 -26.72
N ASP A 3 -16.38 -17.13 -27.55
CA ASP A 3 -15.07 -16.65 -27.10
C ASP A 3 -15.18 -15.38 -26.27
N THR A 4 -16.11 -14.48 -26.61
CA THR A 4 -16.35 -13.24 -25.88
C THR A 4 -16.93 -13.50 -24.48
N GLU A 5 -17.90 -14.42 -24.38
CA GLU A 5 -18.50 -14.80 -23.11
C GLU A 5 -17.48 -15.49 -22.20
N LYS A 6 -16.65 -16.37 -22.78
CA LYS A 6 -15.60 -17.08 -22.02
C LYS A 6 -14.55 -16.10 -21.46
N VAL A 7 -14.10 -15.13 -22.24
CA VAL A 7 -13.16 -14.09 -21.80
C VAL A 7 -13.78 -13.24 -20.70
N SER A 8 -15.07 -12.89 -20.83
CA SER A 8 -15.78 -12.13 -19.81
C SER A 8 -15.87 -12.88 -18.47
N LEU A 9 -16.18 -14.19 -18.53
CA LEU A 9 -16.24 -15.04 -17.33
C LEU A 9 -14.84 -15.18 -16.67
N GLU A 10 -13.79 -15.33 -17.46
CA GLU A 10 -12.42 -15.41 -16.96
C GLU A 10 -11.99 -14.10 -16.29
N ARG A 11 -12.36 -12.94 -16.87
CA ARG A 11 -12.12 -11.63 -16.27
C ARG A 11 -12.83 -11.50 -14.92
N GLN A 12 -14.09 -11.92 -14.85
CA GLN A 12 -14.84 -11.89 -13.60
C GLN A 12 -14.21 -12.75 -12.52
N LYS A 13 -13.75 -13.95 -12.86
CA LYS A 13 -13.02 -14.81 -11.93
C LYS A 13 -11.74 -14.17 -11.43
N THR A 14 -10.96 -13.57 -12.32
CA THR A 14 -9.71 -12.87 -11.98
C THR A 14 -9.98 -11.72 -11.03
N ILE A 15 -11.00 -10.91 -11.32
CA ILE A 15 -11.41 -9.78 -10.46
C ILE A 15 -11.81 -10.27 -9.07
N MET A 16 -12.59 -11.34 -8.99
CA MET A 16 -12.99 -11.92 -7.72
C MET A 16 -11.81 -12.48 -6.93
N GLN A 17 -10.88 -13.15 -7.61
CA GLN A 17 -9.66 -13.67 -6.98
C GLN A 17 -8.78 -12.57 -6.42
N GLU A 18 -8.63 -11.48 -7.15
CA GLU A 18 -7.89 -10.31 -6.70
C GLU A 18 -8.54 -9.66 -5.49
N LYS A 19 -9.87 -9.52 -5.52
CA LYS A 19 -10.63 -8.97 -4.40
C LYS A 19 -10.47 -9.84 -3.15
N GLU A 20 -10.63 -11.15 -3.27
CA GLU A 20 -10.45 -12.09 -2.16
C GLU A 20 -9.02 -12.03 -1.62
N ARG A 21 -8.04 -11.91 -2.50
CA ARG A 21 -6.65 -11.81 -2.14
C ARG A 21 -6.38 -10.55 -1.31
N ILE A 22 -6.95 -9.43 -1.71
CA ILE A 22 -6.81 -8.16 -0.97
C ILE A 22 -7.53 -8.23 0.39
N GLU A 23 -8.69 -8.84 0.45
CA GLU A 23 -9.40 -9.06 1.72
C GLU A 23 -8.55 -9.86 2.71
N LYS A 24 -7.85 -10.88 2.22
CA LYS A 24 -6.91 -11.66 3.03
C LYS A 24 -5.71 -10.84 3.49
N VAL A 25 -5.23 -9.92 2.66
CA VAL A 25 -4.16 -9.00 3.07
C VAL A 25 -4.61 -8.19 4.28
N TYR A 26 -5.81 -7.61 4.24
CA TYR A 26 -6.36 -6.85 5.38
C TYR A 26 -6.50 -7.72 6.63
N GLU A 27 -6.98 -8.95 6.48
CA GLU A 27 -7.07 -9.89 7.61
C GLU A 27 -5.71 -10.14 8.24
N LYS A 28 -4.69 -10.38 7.42
CA LYS A 28 -3.33 -10.64 7.89
C LYS A 28 -2.70 -9.40 8.53
N VAL A 29 -2.98 -8.23 8.00
CA VAL A 29 -2.54 -6.97 8.61
C VAL A 29 -3.14 -6.83 10.02
N MET A 30 -4.42 -7.13 10.18
CA MET A 30 -5.07 -7.12 11.50
C MET A 30 -4.44 -8.12 12.46
N GLU A 31 -4.12 -9.32 12.00
CA GLU A 31 -3.42 -10.33 12.81
C GLU A 31 -2.04 -9.82 13.27
N LEU A 32 -1.29 -9.19 12.36
CA LEU A 32 0.01 -8.60 12.69
C LEU A 32 -0.11 -7.50 13.73
N ILE A 33 -1.08 -6.60 13.57
CA ILE A 33 -1.34 -5.52 14.52
C ILE A 33 -1.65 -6.11 15.90
N HIS A 34 -2.55 -7.10 15.95
CA HIS A 34 -2.94 -7.75 17.18
C HIS A 34 -1.75 -8.40 17.88
N THR A 35 -0.93 -9.13 17.13
CA THR A 35 0.26 -9.79 17.63
C THR A 35 1.29 -8.79 18.15
N THR A 36 1.53 -7.70 17.42
CA THR A 36 2.47 -6.67 17.88
C THR A 36 1.98 -5.95 19.12
N ASN A 37 0.67 -5.76 19.25
CA ASN A 37 0.07 -5.17 20.45
C ASN A 37 0.24 -6.11 21.67
N GLU A 38 0.05 -7.41 21.48
CA GLU A 38 0.28 -8.40 22.54
C GLU A 38 1.75 -8.41 23.00
N LEU A 39 2.69 -8.33 22.04
CA LEU A 39 4.11 -8.21 22.37
C LEU A 39 4.39 -6.95 23.19
N GLY A 40 3.75 -5.83 22.84
CA GLY A 40 3.86 -4.59 23.59
C GLY A 40 3.30 -4.67 24.99
N GLU A 41 2.27 -5.49 25.22
CA GLU A 41 1.75 -5.75 26.56
C GLU A 41 2.72 -6.57 27.39
N LEU A 42 3.42 -7.52 26.76
CA LEU A 42 4.41 -8.35 27.44
C LEU A 42 5.68 -7.58 27.80
N TYR A 43 6.10 -6.67 26.95
CA TYR A 43 7.30 -5.85 27.13
C TYR A 43 6.99 -4.37 26.81
N PRO A 44 6.34 -3.66 27.75
CA PRO A 44 5.91 -2.26 27.47
C PRO A 44 7.06 -1.29 27.19
N GLU A 45 8.28 -1.63 27.64
CA GLU A 45 9.47 -0.81 27.43
C GLU A 45 10.06 -0.94 26.02
N LYS A 46 9.57 -1.87 25.21
CA LYS A 46 10.02 -2.09 23.83
C LYS A 46 8.97 -1.64 22.83
N SER A 47 9.42 -1.24 21.65
CA SER A 47 8.53 -0.89 20.54
C SER A 47 8.40 -2.07 19.58
N PHE A 48 7.17 -2.48 19.31
CA PHE A 48 6.86 -3.56 18.36
C PHE A 48 6.05 -3.03 17.17
N LYS A 49 6.32 -1.80 16.73
CA LYS A 49 5.61 -1.20 15.61
C LYS A 49 5.87 -1.94 14.29
N LEU A 50 4.84 -2.02 13.48
CA LEU A 50 5.00 -2.40 12.08
C LEU A 50 5.70 -1.26 11.37
N ASP A 51 6.87 -1.50 10.80
CA ASP A 51 7.60 -0.47 10.06
C ASP A 51 8.53 -1.09 9.01
N GLY A 52 9.35 -0.26 8.38
CA GLY A 52 10.38 -0.70 7.45
C GLY A 52 9.81 -1.41 6.23
N ILE A 53 10.52 -2.46 5.81
CA ILE A 53 10.21 -3.22 4.60
C ILE A 53 8.82 -3.85 4.66
N LEU A 54 8.45 -4.41 5.80
CA LEU A 54 7.15 -5.06 5.97
C LEU A 54 6.00 -4.09 5.74
N LEU A 55 6.01 -2.97 6.43
CA LEU A 55 4.98 -1.95 6.29
C LEU A 55 4.97 -1.36 4.88
N GLY A 56 6.15 -1.07 4.34
CA GLY A 56 6.30 -0.55 2.97
C GLY A 56 5.67 -1.46 1.94
N ASN A 57 5.93 -2.75 2.02
CA ASN A 57 5.37 -3.73 1.07
C ASN A 57 3.85 -3.87 1.22
N ILE A 58 3.33 -3.79 2.42
CA ILE A 58 1.88 -3.76 2.65
C ILE A 58 1.28 -2.56 1.93
N GLY A 59 1.86 -1.37 2.10
CA GLY A 59 1.41 -0.16 1.43
C GLY A 59 1.44 -0.28 -0.09
N GLU A 60 2.50 -0.83 -0.65
CA GLU A 60 2.63 -1.03 -2.09
C GLU A 60 1.56 -1.97 -2.64
N VAL A 61 1.32 -3.10 -1.96
CA VAL A 61 0.30 -4.07 -2.38
C VAL A 61 -1.10 -3.43 -2.37
N LEU A 62 -1.44 -2.72 -1.30
CA LEU A 62 -2.74 -2.04 -1.19
C LEU A 62 -2.88 -0.93 -2.23
N ALA A 63 -1.83 -0.14 -2.43
CA ALA A 63 -1.82 0.93 -3.43
C ALA A 63 -1.97 0.38 -4.85
N SER A 64 -1.26 -0.70 -5.16
CA SER A 64 -1.34 -1.35 -6.46
C SER A 64 -2.79 -1.76 -6.78
N TYR A 65 -3.45 -2.38 -5.83
CA TYR A 65 -4.82 -2.84 -6.01
C TYR A 65 -5.82 -1.68 -6.12
N HIS A 66 -5.77 -0.73 -5.16
CA HIS A 66 -6.79 0.32 -5.08
C HIS A 66 -6.61 1.45 -6.08
N TYR A 67 -5.38 1.71 -6.54
CA TYR A 67 -5.06 2.85 -7.40
C TYR A 67 -4.61 2.46 -8.80
N GLY A 68 -4.60 1.17 -9.12
CA GLY A 68 -4.18 0.71 -10.44
C GLY A 68 -2.72 1.03 -10.73
N ILE A 69 -1.84 0.73 -9.78
CA ILE A 69 -0.40 0.98 -9.91
C ILE A 69 0.30 -0.33 -10.23
N GLU A 70 1.08 -0.34 -11.32
CA GLU A 70 1.99 -1.42 -11.65
C GLU A 70 3.29 -1.21 -10.89
N LEU A 71 3.58 -2.09 -9.93
CA LEU A 71 4.78 -2.01 -9.12
C LEU A 71 6.01 -2.43 -9.94
N PHE A 72 7.13 -1.73 -9.74
CA PHE A 72 8.38 -2.13 -10.36
C PHE A 72 8.92 -3.39 -9.71
N ARG A 73 9.49 -4.29 -10.52
CA ARG A 73 10.05 -5.54 -10.02
C ARG A 73 11.35 -5.33 -9.24
N GLN A 74 12.10 -4.32 -9.63
CA GLN A 74 13.35 -3.96 -8.98
C GLN A 74 13.17 -2.68 -8.19
N SER A 75 13.81 -2.60 -7.04
CA SER A 75 13.81 -1.41 -6.21
C SER A 75 14.42 -0.23 -6.95
N GLU A 76 13.68 0.86 -7.03
CA GLU A 76 14.18 2.13 -7.55
C GLU A 76 14.15 3.17 -6.43
N PRO A 77 15.15 4.05 -6.34
CA PRO A 77 15.23 4.97 -5.19
C PRO A 77 14.14 6.04 -5.16
N LYS A 78 13.58 6.39 -6.31
CA LYS A 78 12.66 7.52 -6.43
C LYS A 78 11.19 7.13 -6.57
N HIS A 79 10.93 6.02 -7.26
CA HIS A 79 9.56 5.60 -7.56
C HIS A 79 9.37 4.11 -7.33
N ASP A 80 8.19 3.74 -6.85
CA ASP A 80 7.82 2.36 -6.56
C ASP A 80 7.03 1.71 -7.69
N GLY A 81 6.42 2.50 -8.56
CA GLY A 81 5.62 1.99 -9.63
C GLY A 81 5.12 3.07 -10.57
N ARG A 82 4.20 2.69 -11.43
CA ARG A 82 3.61 3.53 -12.46
C ARG A 82 2.09 3.36 -12.47
N VAL A 83 1.38 4.46 -12.55
CA VAL A 83 -0.08 4.43 -12.69
C VAL A 83 -0.41 3.90 -14.09
N VAL A 84 -1.16 2.79 -14.15
CA VAL A 84 -1.46 2.11 -15.42
C VAL A 84 -2.24 3.01 -16.38
N SER A 85 -3.18 3.80 -15.86
CA SER A 85 -4.08 4.61 -16.68
C SER A 85 -3.39 5.76 -17.44
N ASP A 86 -2.34 6.36 -16.88
CA ASP A 86 -1.69 7.54 -17.48
C ASP A 86 -0.16 7.48 -17.51
N GLY A 87 0.45 6.43 -16.97
CA GLY A 87 1.89 6.23 -16.99
C GLY A 87 2.67 7.07 -15.99
N ARG A 88 2.02 7.82 -15.09
CA ARG A 88 2.72 8.62 -14.09
C ARG A 88 3.57 7.74 -13.16
N LEU A 89 4.79 8.18 -12.91
CA LEU A 89 5.67 7.54 -11.94
C LEU A 89 5.28 7.98 -10.52
N VAL A 90 5.14 7.02 -9.62
CA VAL A 90 4.63 7.29 -8.28
C VAL A 90 5.50 6.65 -7.21
N GLN A 91 5.75 7.40 -6.15
CA GLN A 91 6.29 6.87 -4.91
C GLN A 91 5.14 6.61 -3.94
N ILE A 92 5.21 5.46 -3.26
CA ILE A 92 4.19 5.03 -2.31
C ILE A 92 4.79 5.09 -0.91
N LYS A 93 4.14 5.81 -0.02
CA LYS A 93 4.50 5.88 1.40
C LYS A 93 3.33 5.46 2.24
N ILE A 94 3.59 4.67 3.27
CA ILE A 94 2.60 4.31 4.27
C ILE A 94 3.19 4.62 5.65
N THR A 95 2.39 5.22 6.52
CA THR A 95 2.83 5.61 7.85
C THR A 95 1.74 5.31 8.87
N GLN A 96 2.17 5.09 10.11
CA GLN A 96 1.28 5.00 11.27
C GLN A 96 1.33 6.28 12.10
N SER A 97 2.20 7.22 11.73
CA SER A 97 2.39 8.50 12.39
C SER A 97 1.85 9.65 11.53
N LYS A 98 2.18 10.88 11.90
CA LYS A 98 1.79 12.09 11.16
C LYS A 98 2.85 12.56 10.19
N SER A 99 3.95 11.82 10.05
CA SER A 99 5.07 12.23 9.22
C SER A 99 5.57 11.10 8.33
N ILE A 100 6.19 11.50 7.23
CA ILE A 100 6.90 10.59 6.32
C ILE A 100 8.29 11.14 6.08
N VAL A 101 9.19 10.26 5.62
CA VAL A 101 10.55 10.66 5.23
C VAL A 101 10.69 10.52 3.72
N LEU A 102 11.11 11.59 3.06
CA LEU A 102 11.44 11.59 1.64
C LEU A 102 12.91 11.86 1.47
N ARG A 103 13.59 11.05 0.67
CA ARG A 103 15.01 11.21 0.35
C ARG A 103 15.22 11.93 -0.98
N GLU A 104 14.25 11.84 -1.86
CA GLU A 104 14.24 12.45 -3.17
C GLU A 104 12.85 13.00 -3.48
N CYS A 105 12.77 14.01 -4.34
CA CYS A 105 11.48 14.55 -4.78
C CYS A 105 10.88 13.65 -5.87
N PRO A 106 9.83 12.89 -5.60
CA PRO A 106 9.18 12.09 -6.64
C PRO A 106 8.33 12.97 -7.57
N ASP A 107 8.04 12.45 -8.76
CA ASP A 107 7.14 13.12 -9.69
C ASP A 107 5.72 13.18 -9.11
N TYR A 108 5.28 12.06 -8.56
CA TYR A 108 3.97 11.90 -7.95
C TYR A 108 4.11 11.04 -6.69
N ILE A 109 3.32 11.32 -5.67
CA ILE A 109 3.38 10.59 -4.42
C ILE A 109 1.99 10.24 -3.91
N LEU A 110 1.86 9.02 -3.44
CA LEU A 110 0.68 8.52 -2.73
C LEU A 110 1.09 8.24 -1.28
N VAL A 111 0.46 8.91 -0.34
CA VAL A 111 0.72 8.72 1.09
C VAL A 111 -0.52 8.10 1.73
N LEU A 112 -0.32 6.94 2.34
CA LEU A 112 -1.35 6.20 3.04
C LEU A 112 -1.07 6.20 4.54
N HIS A 113 -2.12 6.12 5.32
CA HIS A 113 -2.04 6.03 6.78
C HIS A 113 -2.71 4.75 7.27
N LEU A 114 -1.99 3.98 8.08
CA LEU A 114 -2.50 2.78 8.74
C LEU A 114 -2.88 3.11 10.18
N ASN A 115 -4.14 2.91 10.52
CA ASN A 115 -4.63 3.05 11.90
C ASN A 115 -4.37 1.74 12.65
N ARG A 116 -3.52 1.78 13.67
CA ARG A 116 -3.16 0.60 14.47
C ARG A 116 -4.29 0.04 15.30
N GLU A 117 -5.29 0.83 15.61
CA GLU A 117 -6.42 0.38 16.41
C GLU A 117 -7.45 -0.38 15.58
N THR A 118 -7.70 0.10 14.36
CA THR A 118 -8.76 -0.43 13.51
C THR A 118 -8.25 -1.25 12.32
N GLY A 119 -6.96 -1.10 11.96
CA GLY A 119 -6.40 -1.69 10.73
C GLY A 119 -6.83 -0.97 9.46
N GLU A 120 -7.58 0.12 9.58
CA GLU A 120 -8.03 0.89 8.44
C GLU A 120 -6.87 1.64 7.79
N VAL A 121 -6.82 1.61 6.46
CA VAL A 121 -5.84 2.34 5.67
C VAL A 121 -6.56 3.46 4.93
N THR A 122 -6.12 4.70 5.14
CA THR A 122 -6.72 5.88 4.53
C THR A 122 -5.69 6.65 3.71
N GLU A 123 -6.18 7.36 2.68
CA GLU A 123 -5.36 8.24 1.87
C GLU A 123 -5.13 9.56 2.61
N ILE A 124 -3.86 9.93 2.75
CA ILE A 124 -3.48 11.23 3.32
C ILE A 124 -3.22 12.24 2.21
N TYR A 125 -2.51 11.82 1.17
CA TYR A 125 -2.15 12.68 0.05
C TYR A 125 -2.01 11.84 -1.22
N ASN A 126 -2.43 12.40 -2.34
CA ASN A 126 -2.33 11.77 -3.65
C ASN A 126 -2.15 12.89 -4.68
N GLY A 127 -0.91 13.15 -5.08
CA GLY A 127 -0.64 14.28 -5.95
C GLY A 127 0.82 14.47 -6.28
N ALA A 128 1.13 15.67 -6.80
CA ALA A 128 2.47 16.03 -7.20
C ALA A 128 3.45 15.98 -6.02
N GLY A 129 4.63 15.41 -6.26
CA GLY A 129 5.63 15.23 -5.21
C GLY A 129 6.28 16.51 -4.75
N ASP A 130 6.37 17.54 -5.61
CA ASP A 130 6.99 18.80 -5.29
C ASP A 130 6.34 19.52 -4.09
N ARG A 131 5.01 19.43 -3.98
CA ARG A 131 4.28 20.04 -2.86
C ARG A 131 4.64 19.42 -1.52
N VAL A 132 4.83 18.12 -1.50
CA VAL A 132 5.21 17.38 -0.29
C VAL A 132 6.69 17.62 0.03
N TRP A 133 7.51 17.67 -1.01
CA TRP A 133 8.95 17.91 -0.87
C TRP A 133 9.26 19.28 -0.29
N GLU A 134 8.52 20.29 -0.71
CA GLU A 134 8.71 21.68 -0.25
C GLU A 134 8.11 21.94 1.15
N ALA A 135 7.23 21.09 1.59
CA ALA A 135 6.64 21.17 2.94
C ALA A 135 7.65 20.67 4.02
#